data_5e6353f35342553fef2208abd320934c
#
_entry.id   5e6353f35342553fef2208abd320934c
#
_cell.length_a   1.000
_cell.length_b   1.000
_cell.length_c   1.000
_cell.angle_alpha   90.00
_cell.angle_beta   90.00
_cell.angle_gamma   90.00
#
_symmetry.space_group_name_H-M   'P 1'
#
loop_
_entity.id
_entity.type
_entity.pdbx_description
1 polymer ?
#
loop_
_entity_poly.entity_id
_entity_poly.type
_entity_poly.pdbx_seq_one_letter_code
_entity_poly.pdbx_strand_id
1 'polypeptide(L)'
;MKTNSFYITTTLPYVNAPLHIGHALELVRADTIARYKKLTGCDVYFNTGKDEHGTKVYEKEKEKNIEIQNFVNQGFETFKEQLKMFGISDDAHFIRTTDKHHESAAQEFWKRVSKNGYIYKKNYEAKYCVGCESEKTDSELENNECKEHPGIKVSIINEENYFFKYSAFGDKLLDFYKKNPNFVIPDFRFNEIKTFVKNGLQDFSISRLKSKMPWGVPVPGDSEHVMYVWFDALTNYISTLGWPEDIEQFEKYWVNGNPTQYCGKDNTRFQGAMWQAMLMAADLPNSYQIVVNGFITGDFGIRMSKTIGNVVDPRDIVNEYGTDALRYFLLREVSSFEDSPFTIERFKNAYNSGLANGLGNLVSRIMTMAVNYNVKLLEKDLEMKYFTNLIEDLESFDISKFINNIWLNIKHLDEYIQKNEPFKKIKINKEEAEKDVYYLLYHLYGIVLALELLLPETSNKIQKLIKENKKPEKPLFLRKE
;
A
#
# COMPACT_ATOMS: atom_id res chain seq x y z
N MET A 1 -15.43 25.57 -8.57
CA MET A 1 -14.06 25.10 -8.82
C MET A 1 -14.11 23.60 -8.61
N LYS A 2 -13.66 22.75 -9.56
CA LYS A 2 -13.48 21.32 -9.27
C LYS A 2 -12.43 21.26 -8.18
N THR A 3 -12.80 20.78 -7.00
CA THR A 3 -11.86 20.48 -5.94
C THR A 3 -10.90 19.40 -6.47
N ASN A 4 -9.61 19.71 -6.50
CA ASN A 4 -8.59 18.73 -6.93
C ASN A 4 -8.35 17.73 -5.79
N SER A 5 -9.41 17.02 -5.39
CA SER A 5 -9.35 16.02 -4.32
C SER A 5 -8.90 14.68 -4.87
N PHE A 6 -8.15 13.93 -4.07
CA PHE A 6 -7.68 12.60 -4.39
C PHE A 6 -7.82 11.68 -3.17
N TYR A 7 -8.44 10.53 -3.37
CA TYR A 7 -8.58 9.52 -2.33
C TYR A 7 -7.78 8.27 -2.67
N ILE A 8 -6.92 7.86 -1.75
CA ILE A 8 -6.12 6.63 -1.89
C ILE A 8 -6.24 5.78 -0.63
N THR A 9 -6.31 4.46 -0.81
CA THR A 9 -6.44 3.52 0.30
C THR A 9 -5.67 2.24 0.06
N THR A 10 -5.34 1.53 1.14
CA THR A 10 -4.75 0.19 1.14
C THR A 10 -5.76 -0.84 1.62
N THR A 11 -5.43 -2.12 1.46
CA THR A 11 -6.14 -3.18 2.17
C THR A 11 -5.98 -3.03 3.68
N LEU A 12 -6.97 -3.53 4.44
CA LEU A 12 -6.89 -3.62 5.89
C LEU A 12 -6.30 -4.99 6.30
N PRO A 13 -5.06 -5.04 6.80
CA PRO A 13 -4.52 -6.28 7.34
C PRO A 13 -5.24 -6.69 8.63
N TYR A 14 -5.43 -8.00 8.85
CA TYR A 14 -5.96 -8.50 10.11
C TYR A 14 -5.11 -8.10 11.30
N VAL A 15 -5.77 -7.80 12.43
CA VAL A 15 -5.11 -7.37 13.66
C VAL A 15 -4.37 -8.51 14.39
N ASN A 16 -4.59 -9.76 14.00
CA ASN A 16 -4.08 -10.97 14.66
C ASN A 16 -2.55 -11.19 14.54
N ALA A 17 -1.86 -10.37 13.74
CA ALA A 17 -0.40 -10.46 13.58
C ALA A 17 0.22 -9.09 13.22
N PRO A 18 1.51 -8.86 13.57
CA PRO A 18 2.27 -7.73 13.06
C PRO A 18 2.36 -7.74 11.52
N LEU A 19 2.57 -6.55 10.96
CA LEU A 19 2.77 -6.39 9.52
C LEU A 19 4.08 -7.05 9.09
N HIS A 20 4.04 -7.77 7.99
CA HIS A 20 5.22 -8.31 7.31
C HIS A 20 5.64 -7.43 6.13
N ILE A 21 6.75 -7.76 5.49
CA ILE A 21 7.34 -6.97 4.40
C ILE A 21 6.39 -6.74 3.20
N GLY A 22 5.47 -7.68 2.92
CA GLY A 22 4.45 -7.52 1.87
C GLY A 22 3.44 -6.42 2.19
N HIS A 23 3.02 -6.28 3.46
CA HIS A 23 2.18 -5.16 3.89
C HIS A 23 2.94 -3.84 3.85
N ALA A 24 4.23 -3.85 4.26
CA ALA A 24 5.08 -2.67 4.16
C ALA A 24 5.19 -2.16 2.72
N LEU A 25 5.29 -3.07 1.74
CA LEU A 25 5.33 -2.73 0.31
C LEU A 25 4.09 -1.93 -0.12
N GLU A 26 2.90 -2.43 0.20
CA GLU A 26 1.63 -1.79 -0.18
C GLU A 26 1.48 -0.42 0.47
N LEU A 27 1.74 -0.32 1.78
CA LEU A 27 1.67 0.93 2.55
C LEU A 27 2.65 1.99 2.03
N VAL A 28 3.91 1.61 1.81
CA VAL A 28 4.96 2.53 1.35
C VAL A 28 4.67 3.03 -0.07
N ARG A 29 4.11 2.19 -0.95
CA ARG A 29 3.70 2.60 -2.30
C ARG A 29 2.52 3.55 -2.28
N ALA A 30 1.47 3.23 -1.53
CA ALA A 30 0.32 4.12 -1.38
C ALA A 30 0.73 5.48 -0.79
N ASP A 31 1.59 5.50 0.23
CA ASP A 31 2.16 6.72 0.81
C ASP A 31 2.97 7.53 -0.23
N THR A 32 3.76 6.86 -1.06
CA THR A 32 4.53 7.53 -2.13
C THR A 32 3.60 8.24 -3.13
N ILE A 33 2.52 7.59 -3.55
CA ILE A 33 1.51 8.21 -4.45
C ILE A 33 0.75 9.32 -3.72
N ALA A 34 0.40 9.15 -2.44
CA ALA A 34 -0.24 10.19 -1.65
C ALA A 34 0.63 11.46 -1.57
N ARG A 35 1.92 11.30 -1.27
CA ARG A 35 2.91 12.40 -1.28
C ARG A 35 3.00 13.07 -2.65
N TYR A 36 3.06 12.27 -3.71
CA TYR A 36 3.10 12.77 -5.08
C TYR A 36 1.87 13.63 -5.40
N LYS A 37 0.67 13.13 -5.11
CA LYS A 37 -0.58 13.88 -5.35
C LYS A 37 -0.66 15.18 -4.53
N LYS A 38 -0.18 15.17 -3.27
CA LYS A 38 -0.06 16.41 -2.47
C LYS A 38 0.92 17.40 -3.11
N LEU A 39 2.08 16.92 -3.56
CA LEU A 39 3.08 17.75 -4.21
C LEU A 39 2.54 18.41 -5.48
N THR A 40 1.66 17.73 -6.23
CA THR A 40 0.99 18.28 -7.42
C THR A 40 -0.22 19.15 -7.10
N GLY A 41 -0.49 19.41 -5.82
CA GLY A 41 -1.54 20.34 -5.36
C GLY A 41 -2.92 19.72 -5.17
N CYS A 42 -3.00 18.39 -5.09
CA CYS A 42 -4.24 17.71 -4.71
C CYS A 42 -4.48 17.80 -3.20
N ASP A 43 -5.74 17.93 -2.81
CA ASP A 43 -6.20 17.68 -1.46
C ASP A 43 -6.40 16.16 -1.29
N VAL A 44 -5.50 15.51 -0.56
CA VAL A 44 -5.38 14.05 -0.50
C VAL A 44 -5.92 13.49 0.80
N TYR A 45 -6.80 12.49 0.68
CA TYR A 45 -7.21 11.65 1.80
C TYR A 45 -6.56 10.27 1.63
N PHE A 46 -5.60 9.93 2.47
CA PHE A 46 -4.97 8.61 2.48
C PHE A 46 -5.52 7.79 3.64
N ASN A 47 -6.22 6.68 3.34
CA ASN A 47 -6.80 5.78 4.32
C ASN A 47 -6.05 4.45 4.40
N THR A 48 -5.82 4.00 5.61
CA THR A 48 -5.40 2.63 5.94
C THR A 48 -6.05 2.22 7.26
N GLY A 49 -5.79 1.03 7.78
CA GLY A 49 -6.36 0.62 9.05
C GLY A 49 -6.17 -0.86 9.37
N LYS A 50 -7.03 -1.38 10.24
CA LYS A 50 -7.03 -2.78 10.66
C LYS A 50 -8.41 -3.40 10.51
N ASP A 51 -8.40 -4.62 9.96
CA ASP A 51 -9.54 -5.52 10.06
C ASP A 51 -9.46 -6.26 11.41
N GLU A 52 -10.43 -5.99 12.25
CA GLU A 52 -10.47 -6.43 13.65
C GLU A 52 -11.54 -7.49 13.91
N HIS A 53 -12.36 -7.83 12.91
CA HIS A 53 -13.39 -8.85 12.98
C HIS A 53 -12.95 -10.18 12.35
N GLY A 54 -13.82 -11.19 12.43
CA GLY A 54 -13.64 -12.48 11.75
C GLY A 54 -13.05 -13.59 12.61
N THR A 55 -13.10 -14.78 12.06
CA THR A 55 -12.76 -16.05 12.75
C THR A 55 -11.30 -16.08 13.20
N LYS A 56 -10.37 -15.60 12.37
CA LYS A 56 -8.93 -15.59 12.70
C LYS A 56 -8.60 -14.75 13.91
N VAL A 57 -9.26 -13.61 14.07
CA VAL A 57 -9.07 -12.72 15.23
C VAL A 57 -9.62 -13.38 16.48
N TYR A 58 -10.83 -13.93 16.39
CA TYR A 58 -11.51 -14.62 17.51
C TYR A 58 -10.75 -15.88 17.98
N GLU A 59 -10.24 -16.70 17.06
CA GLU A 59 -9.44 -17.87 17.41
C GLU A 59 -8.11 -17.48 18.06
N LYS A 60 -7.47 -16.43 17.57
CA LYS A 60 -6.18 -15.96 18.09
C LYS A 60 -6.28 -15.33 19.46
N GLU A 61 -7.37 -14.64 19.76
CA GLU A 61 -7.70 -14.13 21.07
C GLU A 61 -7.82 -15.27 22.10
N LYS A 62 -8.59 -16.32 21.74
CA LYS A 62 -8.74 -17.52 22.60
C LYS A 62 -7.41 -18.19 22.91
N GLU A 63 -6.53 -18.33 21.92
CA GLU A 63 -5.19 -18.89 22.14
C GLU A 63 -4.38 -18.08 23.15
N LYS A 64 -4.53 -16.75 23.14
CA LYS A 64 -3.79 -15.85 24.03
C LYS A 64 -4.46 -15.64 25.38
N ASN A 65 -5.72 -16.06 25.53
CA ASN A 65 -6.53 -15.87 26.73
C ASN A 65 -6.59 -14.41 27.21
N ILE A 66 -6.80 -13.49 26.25
CA ILE A 66 -6.94 -12.05 26.47
C ILE A 66 -8.37 -11.66 26.05
N GLU A 67 -9.02 -10.74 26.74
CA GLU A 67 -10.33 -10.22 26.32
C GLU A 67 -10.21 -9.60 24.91
N ILE A 68 -11.17 -9.89 24.01
CA ILE A 68 -11.04 -9.63 22.57
C ILE A 68 -10.84 -8.16 22.23
N GLN A 69 -11.56 -7.25 22.92
CA GLN A 69 -11.38 -5.80 22.69
C GLN A 69 -9.98 -5.34 23.11
N ASN A 70 -9.42 -5.88 24.17
CA ASN A 70 -8.05 -5.60 24.60
C ASN A 70 -7.03 -6.17 23.61
N PHE A 71 -7.30 -7.36 23.05
CA PHE A 71 -6.46 -7.96 22.05
C PHE A 71 -6.36 -7.09 20.77
N VAL A 72 -7.51 -6.64 20.23
CA VAL A 72 -7.52 -5.79 19.04
C VAL A 72 -6.92 -4.41 19.30
N ASN A 73 -7.12 -3.85 20.50
CA ASN A 73 -6.49 -2.57 20.89
C ASN A 73 -4.96 -2.67 20.92
N GLN A 74 -4.39 -3.75 21.48
CA GLN A 74 -2.93 -3.98 21.46
C GLN A 74 -2.41 -4.14 20.02
N GLY A 75 -3.13 -4.87 19.18
CA GLY A 75 -2.78 -5.04 17.79
C GLY A 75 -2.79 -3.72 17.00
N PHE A 76 -3.74 -2.83 17.31
CA PHE A 76 -3.83 -1.51 16.71
C PHE A 76 -2.66 -0.58 17.11
N GLU A 77 -2.26 -0.58 18.37
CA GLU A 77 -1.08 0.19 18.80
C GLU A 77 0.20 -0.32 18.12
N THR A 78 0.38 -1.63 18.03
CA THR A 78 1.49 -2.23 17.26
C THR A 78 1.47 -1.78 15.79
N PHE A 79 0.29 -1.66 15.20
CA PHE A 79 0.14 -1.18 13.83
C PHE A 79 0.60 0.28 13.67
N LYS A 80 0.20 1.17 14.55
CA LYS A 80 0.64 2.58 14.53
C LYS A 80 2.17 2.71 14.63
N GLU A 81 2.78 1.93 15.53
CA GLU A 81 4.25 1.89 15.65
C GLU A 81 4.91 1.45 14.34
N GLN A 82 4.36 0.42 13.68
CA GLN A 82 4.88 -0.06 12.41
C GLN A 82 4.72 0.96 11.28
N LEU A 83 3.63 1.73 11.24
CA LEU A 83 3.45 2.79 10.25
C LEU A 83 4.51 3.88 10.38
N LYS A 84 4.80 4.32 11.60
CA LYS A 84 5.90 5.26 11.86
C LYS A 84 7.24 4.68 11.43
N MET A 85 7.47 3.42 11.76
CA MET A 85 8.69 2.69 11.36
C MET A 85 8.87 2.60 9.85
N PHE A 86 7.77 2.54 9.07
CA PHE A 86 7.82 2.55 7.58
C PHE A 86 7.90 3.97 6.99
N GLY A 87 7.88 5.00 7.83
CA GLY A 87 7.88 6.40 7.40
C GLY A 87 6.62 6.79 6.65
N ILE A 88 5.48 6.21 7.02
CA ILE A 88 4.16 6.61 6.50
C ILE A 88 3.82 8.01 7.00
N SER A 89 3.22 8.82 6.14
CA SER A 89 2.87 10.22 6.43
C SER A 89 1.99 10.34 7.68
N ASP A 90 2.28 11.32 8.55
CA ASP A 90 1.57 11.52 9.82
C ASP A 90 0.10 11.92 9.62
N ASP A 91 -0.27 12.41 8.44
CA ASP A 91 -1.64 12.78 8.07
C ASP A 91 -2.42 11.66 7.37
N ALA A 92 -1.90 10.42 7.38
CA ALA A 92 -2.67 9.26 6.99
C ALA A 92 -3.80 9.00 7.99
N HIS A 93 -4.99 8.69 7.47
CA HIS A 93 -6.16 8.36 8.28
C HIS A 93 -6.18 6.87 8.60
N PHE A 94 -6.63 6.54 9.81
CA PHE A 94 -6.69 5.17 10.31
C PHE A 94 -8.11 4.81 10.68
N ILE A 95 -8.63 3.74 10.05
CA ILE A 95 -9.93 3.18 10.40
C ILE A 95 -9.76 1.82 11.09
N ARG A 96 -10.63 1.55 12.04
CA ARG A 96 -10.80 0.25 12.70
C ARG A 96 -12.18 -0.27 12.37
N THR A 97 -12.31 -1.55 12.05
CA THR A 97 -13.63 -2.13 11.79
C THR A 97 -14.48 -2.23 13.06
N THR A 98 -13.86 -2.10 14.25
CA THR A 98 -14.56 -1.98 15.55
C THR A 98 -14.95 -0.54 15.95
N ASP A 99 -14.67 0.46 15.12
CA ASP A 99 -15.16 1.81 15.35
C ASP A 99 -16.69 1.83 15.18
N LYS A 100 -17.39 2.43 16.14
CA LYS A 100 -18.87 2.45 16.15
C LYS A 100 -19.48 3.04 14.91
N HIS A 101 -18.84 4.07 14.36
CA HIS A 101 -19.26 4.69 13.10
C HIS A 101 -19.07 3.73 11.91
N HIS A 102 -17.99 2.92 11.88
CA HIS A 102 -17.83 1.90 10.85
C HIS A 102 -18.89 0.82 10.98
N GLU A 103 -19.17 0.30 12.19
CA GLU A 103 -20.23 -0.67 12.42
C GLU A 103 -21.59 -0.14 11.96
N SER A 104 -21.91 1.13 12.27
CA SER A 104 -23.13 1.79 11.81
C SER A 104 -23.18 1.90 10.30
N ALA A 105 -22.07 2.25 9.65
CA ALA A 105 -21.96 2.32 8.20
C ALA A 105 -22.16 0.93 7.55
N ALA A 106 -21.52 -0.12 8.07
CA ALA A 106 -21.70 -1.48 7.59
C ALA A 106 -23.18 -1.94 7.69
N GLN A 107 -23.85 -1.59 8.81
CA GLN A 107 -25.28 -1.89 8.98
C GLN A 107 -26.17 -1.11 8.01
N GLU A 108 -25.87 0.16 7.74
CA GLU A 108 -26.62 0.93 6.74
C GLU A 108 -26.36 0.39 5.33
N PHE A 109 -25.14 0.00 5.01
CA PHE A 109 -24.79 -0.64 3.75
C PHE A 109 -25.59 -1.94 3.55
N TRP A 110 -25.65 -2.80 4.57
CA TRP A 110 -26.46 -4.00 4.57
C TRP A 110 -27.94 -3.71 4.30
N LYS A 111 -28.52 -2.72 5.00
CA LYS A 111 -29.92 -2.34 4.83
C LYS A 111 -30.23 -1.92 3.40
N ARG A 112 -29.34 -1.13 2.76
CA ARG A 112 -29.51 -0.70 1.36
C ARG A 112 -29.46 -1.89 0.41
N VAL A 113 -28.45 -2.74 0.52
CA VAL A 113 -28.31 -3.94 -0.32
C VAL A 113 -29.50 -4.89 -0.15
N SER A 114 -30.00 -5.07 1.10
CA SER A 114 -31.17 -5.85 1.41
C SER A 114 -32.46 -5.26 0.82
N LYS A 115 -32.67 -3.94 1.00
CA LYS A 115 -33.82 -3.21 0.44
C LYS A 115 -33.88 -3.33 -1.09
N ASN A 116 -32.74 -3.34 -1.76
CA ASN A 116 -32.63 -3.50 -3.21
C ASN A 116 -32.78 -4.96 -3.66
N GLY A 117 -33.04 -5.90 -2.74
CA GLY A 117 -33.39 -7.29 -3.04
C GLY A 117 -32.19 -8.18 -3.38
N TYR A 118 -30.96 -7.77 -3.01
CA TYR A 118 -29.73 -8.53 -3.28
C TYR A 118 -29.23 -9.36 -2.09
N ILE A 119 -29.99 -9.41 -0.98
CA ILE A 119 -29.71 -10.30 0.17
C ILE A 119 -30.90 -11.25 0.38
N TYR A 120 -30.59 -12.53 0.63
CA TYR A 120 -31.60 -13.56 0.93
C TYR A 120 -31.04 -14.61 1.91
N LYS A 121 -31.89 -15.32 2.65
CA LYS A 121 -31.50 -16.42 3.54
C LYS A 121 -31.55 -17.76 2.81
N LYS A 122 -30.61 -18.65 3.14
CA LYS A 122 -30.56 -20.01 2.60
C LYS A 122 -29.87 -20.94 3.58
N ASN A 123 -30.45 -22.14 3.76
CA ASN A 123 -29.77 -23.28 4.36
C ASN A 123 -28.74 -23.82 3.36
N TYR A 124 -27.52 -24.05 3.78
CA TYR A 124 -26.50 -24.57 2.91
C TYR A 124 -25.43 -25.35 3.67
N GLU A 125 -24.79 -26.25 2.93
CA GLU A 125 -23.58 -26.94 3.35
C GLU A 125 -22.43 -26.46 2.48
N ALA A 126 -21.34 -26.06 3.10
CA ALA A 126 -20.16 -25.58 2.40
C ALA A 126 -18.86 -26.06 3.04
N LYS A 127 -17.84 -26.27 2.21
CA LYS A 127 -16.46 -26.51 2.64
C LYS A 127 -15.81 -25.16 2.90
N TYR A 128 -15.40 -24.89 4.13
CA TYR A 128 -14.86 -23.61 4.56
C TYR A 128 -13.39 -23.71 4.95
N CYS A 129 -12.55 -22.84 4.40
CA CYS A 129 -11.15 -22.70 4.77
C CYS A 129 -10.98 -21.53 5.73
N VAL A 130 -10.58 -21.79 6.98
CA VAL A 130 -10.28 -20.75 7.98
C VAL A 130 -9.10 -19.88 7.53
N GLY A 131 -8.13 -20.45 6.82
CA GLY A 131 -6.98 -19.71 6.28
C GLY A 131 -7.35 -18.63 5.27
N CYS A 132 -8.28 -18.92 4.34
CA CYS A 132 -8.82 -17.95 3.37
C CYS A 132 -9.98 -17.13 3.96
N GLU A 133 -10.61 -17.59 5.04
CA GLU A 133 -11.92 -17.14 5.52
C GLU A 133 -12.98 -17.13 4.42
N SER A 134 -12.98 -18.17 3.58
CA SER A 134 -13.90 -18.30 2.47
C SER A 134 -14.31 -19.74 2.21
N GLU A 135 -15.46 -19.86 1.57
CA GLU A 135 -15.93 -21.13 1.03
C GLU A 135 -15.00 -21.59 -0.11
N LYS A 136 -14.87 -22.91 -0.25
CA LYS A 136 -14.03 -23.54 -1.27
C LYS A 136 -14.83 -24.53 -2.09
N THR A 137 -14.64 -24.47 -3.38
CA THR A 137 -15.13 -25.49 -4.33
C THR A 137 -14.18 -26.70 -4.34
N ASP A 138 -14.64 -27.85 -4.82
CA ASP A 138 -13.81 -29.04 -4.91
C ASP A 138 -12.54 -28.84 -5.76
N SER A 139 -12.62 -27.98 -6.77
CA SER A 139 -11.46 -27.64 -7.62
C SER A 139 -10.37 -26.84 -6.91
N GLU A 140 -10.69 -26.18 -5.81
CA GLU A 140 -9.76 -25.37 -4.97
C GLU A 140 -9.16 -26.20 -3.83
N LEU A 141 -9.56 -27.46 -3.72
CA LEU A 141 -9.08 -28.38 -2.69
C LEU A 141 -8.15 -29.47 -3.27
N GLU A 142 -7.27 -29.95 -2.41
CA GLU A 142 -6.45 -31.14 -2.64
C GLU A 142 -6.42 -31.93 -1.33
N ASN A 143 -6.82 -33.22 -1.35
CA ASN A 143 -6.93 -34.07 -0.16
C ASN A 143 -7.75 -33.46 1.00
N ASN A 144 -8.84 -32.75 0.71
CA ASN A 144 -9.64 -31.97 1.66
C ASN A 144 -8.90 -30.81 2.33
N GLU A 145 -7.78 -30.37 1.77
CA GLU A 145 -7.03 -29.20 2.21
C GLU A 145 -7.13 -28.08 1.18
N CYS A 146 -7.09 -26.84 1.64
CA CYS A 146 -7.07 -25.67 0.77
C CYS A 146 -5.72 -25.56 0.04
N LYS A 147 -5.71 -25.49 -1.29
CA LYS A 147 -4.49 -25.33 -2.09
C LYS A 147 -3.67 -24.08 -1.74
N GLU A 148 -4.36 -23.00 -1.30
CA GLU A 148 -3.70 -21.75 -0.87
C GLU A 148 -3.13 -21.84 0.55
N HIS A 149 -3.64 -22.79 1.35
CA HIS A 149 -3.23 -23.02 2.74
C HIS A 149 -2.98 -24.51 2.98
N PRO A 150 -1.90 -25.09 2.45
CA PRO A 150 -1.53 -26.49 2.68
C PRO A 150 -1.43 -26.80 4.17
N GLY A 151 -1.94 -27.96 4.59
CA GLY A 151 -2.01 -28.39 5.99
C GLY A 151 -3.25 -27.90 6.75
N ILE A 152 -4.07 -27.02 6.15
CA ILE A 152 -5.35 -26.58 6.74
C ILE A 152 -6.49 -27.37 6.11
N LYS A 153 -7.06 -28.33 6.87
CA LYS A 153 -8.27 -29.05 6.47
C LYS A 153 -9.46 -28.10 6.46
N VAL A 154 -10.32 -28.23 5.45
CA VAL A 154 -11.57 -27.49 5.41
C VAL A 154 -12.58 -28.04 6.40
N SER A 155 -13.35 -27.17 7.03
CA SER A 155 -14.50 -27.52 7.86
C SER A 155 -15.79 -27.55 7.02
N ILE A 156 -16.75 -28.42 7.40
CA ILE A 156 -18.07 -28.41 6.81
C ILE A 156 -18.95 -27.47 7.62
N ILE A 157 -19.46 -26.42 6.96
CA ILE A 157 -20.50 -25.54 7.50
C ILE A 157 -21.84 -26.04 7.02
N ASN A 158 -22.76 -26.31 7.94
CA ASN A 158 -24.15 -26.64 7.64
C ASN A 158 -25.03 -25.76 8.53
N GLU A 159 -25.55 -24.68 7.95
CA GLU A 159 -26.31 -23.66 8.67
C GLU A 159 -27.16 -22.79 7.74
N GLU A 160 -28.16 -22.10 8.29
CA GLU A 160 -28.88 -21.04 7.57
C GLU A 160 -28.08 -19.74 7.69
N ASN A 161 -27.71 -19.16 6.54
CA ASN A 161 -27.01 -17.87 6.48
C ASN A 161 -27.65 -16.93 5.46
N TYR A 162 -27.30 -15.66 5.55
CA TYR A 162 -27.60 -14.67 4.52
C TYR A 162 -26.60 -14.77 3.39
N PHE A 163 -27.12 -14.64 2.16
CA PHE A 163 -26.36 -14.67 0.92
C PHE A 163 -26.50 -13.36 0.16
N PHE A 164 -25.41 -12.95 -0.49
CA PHE A 164 -25.39 -11.87 -1.45
C PHE A 164 -25.58 -12.43 -2.87
N LYS A 165 -26.54 -11.87 -3.63
CA LYS A 165 -26.83 -12.25 -5.02
C LYS A 165 -25.74 -11.74 -5.98
N TYR A 166 -24.52 -12.23 -5.79
CA TYR A 166 -23.38 -11.81 -6.58
C TYR A 166 -23.51 -12.19 -8.06
N SER A 167 -24.13 -13.32 -8.35
CA SER A 167 -24.42 -13.80 -9.72
C SER A 167 -25.22 -12.79 -10.55
N ALA A 168 -26.00 -11.91 -9.92
CA ALA A 168 -26.79 -10.88 -10.62
C ALA A 168 -25.93 -9.72 -11.19
N PHE A 169 -24.62 -9.68 -10.91
CA PHE A 169 -23.75 -8.55 -11.27
C PHE A 169 -22.76 -8.86 -12.40
N GLY A 170 -22.73 -10.07 -12.95
CA GLY A 170 -21.78 -10.45 -13.99
C GLY A 170 -21.77 -9.49 -15.19
N ASP A 171 -22.93 -9.31 -15.83
CA ASP A 171 -23.06 -8.42 -16.99
C ASP A 171 -22.82 -6.95 -16.63
N LYS A 172 -23.31 -6.51 -15.47
CA LYS A 172 -23.12 -5.13 -14.99
C LYS A 172 -21.63 -4.82 -14.78
N LEU A 173 -20.86 -5.74 -14.21
CA LEU A 173 -19.42 -5.60 -14.04
C LEU A 173 -18.69 -5.60 -15.37
N LEU A 174 -19.03 -6.48 -16.30
CA LEU A 174 -18.41 -6.49 -17.64
C LEU A 174 -18.69 -5.20 -18.42
N ASP A 175 -19.89 -4.66 -18.31
CA ASP A 175 -20.24 -3.36 -18.90
C ASP A 175 -19.47 -2.21 -18.22
N PHE A 176 -19.31 -2.25 -16.89
CA PHE A 176 -18.50 -1.30 -16.15
C PHE A 176 -17.04 -1.35 -16.59
N TYR A 177 -16.45 -2.55 -16.71
CA TYR A 177 -15.06 -2.71 -17.17
C TYR A 177 -14.83 -2.23 -18.61
N LYS A 178 -15.83 -2.43 -19.48
CA LYS A 178 -15.77 -1.94 -20.87
C LYS A 178 -15.74 -0.40 -20.94
N LYS A 179 -16.49 0.26 -20.05
CA LYS A 179 -16.53 1.73 -19.96
C LYS A 179 -15.30 2.33 -19.28
N ASN A 180 -14.59 1.54 -18.47
CA ASN A 180 -13.44 1.96 -17.69
C ASN A 180 -12.21 1.08 -17.99
N PRO A 181 -11.57 1.23 -19.16
CA PRO A 181 -10.50 0.33 -19.63
C PRO A 181 -9.25 0.33 -18.74
N ASN A 182 -9.04 1.37 -17.94
CA ASN A 182 -7.92 1.52 -17.02
C ASN A 182 -8.32 1.28 -15.55
N PHE A 183 -9.46 0.62 -15.30
CA PHE A 183 -9.99 0.43 -13.95
C PHE A 183 -9.04 -0.40 -13.07
N VAL A 184 -8.37 -1.41 -13.61
CA VAL A 184 -7.37 -2.20 -12.87
C VAL A 184 -6.00 -2.04 -13.52
N ILE A 185 -5.00 -1.73 -12.74
CA ILE A 185 -3.59 -1.63 -13.15
C ILE A 185 -2.80 -2.75 -12.42
N PRO A 186 -1.97 -3.49 -13.15
CA PRO A 186 -1.71 -3.49 -14.60
C PRO A 186 -2.75 -4.27 -15.42
N ASP A 187 -2.74 -4.10 -16.74
CA ASP A 187 -3.70 -4.70 -17.67
C ASP A 187 -3.81 -6.22 -17.57
N PHE A 188 -2.72 -6.94 -17.32
CA PHE A 188 -2.77 -8.39 -17.19
C PHE A 188 -3.60 -8.81 -15.97
N ARG A 189 -3.57 -8.07 -14.86
CA ARG A 189 -4.44 -8.28 -13.69
C ARG A 189 -5.89 -7.96 -14.03
N PHE A 190 -6.11 -6.92 -14.84
CA PHE A 190 -7.45 -6.62 -15.31
C PHE A 190 -8.04 -7.74 -16.17
N ASN A 191 -7.22 -8.36 -17.03
CA ASN A 191 -7.66 -9.49 -17.85
C ASN A 191 -8.00 -10.72 -17.00
N GLU A 192 -7.27 -10.97 -15.89
CA GLU A 192 -7.62 -12.02 -14.92
C GLU A 192 -9.00 -11.78 -14.31
N ILE A 193 -9.31 -10.54 -13.89
CA ILE A 193 -10.62 -10.20 -13.32
C ILE A 193 -11.73 -10.29 -14.36
N LYS A 194 -11.54 -9.80 -15.58
CA LYS A 194 -12.50 -9.94 -16.67
C LYS A 194 -12.82 -11.41 -16.94
N THR A 195 -11.79 -12.26 -16.96
CA THR A 195 -11.93 -13.71 -17.16
C THR A 195 -12.70 -14.34 -15.99
N PHE A 196 -12.36 -13.98 -14.75
CA PHE A 196 -13.07 -14.45 -13.56
C PHE A 196 -14.57 -14.14 -13.63
N VAL A 197 -14.94 -12.90 -13.96
CA VAL A 197 -16.35 -12.49 -14.07
C VAL A 197 -17.06 -13.19 -15.23
N LYS A 198 -16.40 -13.35 -16.39
CA LYS A 198 -16.94 -14.06 -17.57
C LYS A 198 -17.22 -15.53 -17.29
N ASN A 199 -16.46 -16.18 -16.41
CA ASN A 199 -16.66 -17.58 -16.05
C ASN A 199 -17.90 -17.80 -15.17
N GLY A 200 -18.59 -16.74 -14.79
CA GLY A 200 -19.81 -16.77 -13.96
C GLY A 200 -19.51 -16.55 -12.48
N LEU A 201 -20.27 -15.62 -11.90
CA LEU A 201 -20.21 -15.32 -10.48
C LEU A 201 -21.19 -16.19 -9.70
N GLN A 202 -20.81 -16.61 -8.51
CA GLN A 202 -21.67 -17.39 -7.62
C GLN A 202 -22.03 -16.59 -6.37
N ASP A 203 -23.29 -16.72 -5.94
CA ASP A 203 -23.74 -16.15 -4.68
C ASP A 203 -22.95 -16.74 -3.51
N PHE A 204 -22.61 -15.92 -2.54
CA PHE A 204 -21.82 -16.34 -1.39
C PHE A 204 -22.43 -15.88 -0.07
N SER A 205 -22.11 -16.61 1.00
CA SER A 205 -22.59 -16.32 2.35
C SER A 205 -21.97 -15.05 2.91
N ILE A 206 -22.80 -14.14 3.41
CA ILE A 206 -22.41 -12.84 4.00
C ILE A 206 -22.72 -12.73 5.48
N SER A 207 -23.08 -13.82 6.15
CA SER A 207 -23.28 -13.86 7.59
C SER A 207 -22.72 -15.13 8.21
N ARG A 208 -22.61 -15.12 9.54
CA ARG A 208 -22.27 -16.28 10.35
C ARG A 208 -23.19 -16.30 11.57
N LEU A 209 -23.55 -17.51 12.04
CA LEU A 209 -24.27 -17.65 13.29
C LEU A 209 -23.44 -17.11 14.47
N LYS A 210 -24.01 -16.22 15.25
CA LYS A 210 -23.39 -15.61 16.43
C LYS A 210 -22.97 -16.65 17.47
N SER A 211 -23.72 -17.76 17.59
CA SER A 211 -23.39 -18.89 18.47
C SER A 211 -22.06 -19.57 18.12
N LYS A 212 -21.62 -19.51 16.85
CA LYS A 212 -20.35 -20.08 16.36
C LYS A 212 -19.24 -19.03 16.28
N MET A 213 -19.56 -17.82 15.87
CA MET A 213 -18.63 -16.70 15.72
C MET A 213 -19.26 -15.42 16.30
N PRO A 214 -19.08 -15.14 17.60
CA PRO A 214 -19.76 -14.04 18.27
C PRO A 214 -19.14 -12.65 18.02
N TRP A 215 -17.99 -12.59 17.32
CA TRP A 215 -17.21 -11.38 17.12
C TRP A 215 -17.34 -10.87 15.67
N GLY A 216 -18.15 -9.85 15.44
CA GLY A 216 -18.42 -9.23 14.14
C GLY A 216 -19.58 -8.23 14.26
N VAL A 217 -19.81 -7.46 13.20
CA VAL A 217 -20.92 -6.49 13.14
C VAL A 217 -22.26 -7.23 13.15
N PRO A 218 -23.19 -6.90 14.08
CA PRO A 218 -24.51 -7.55 14.11
C PRO A 218 -25.31 -7.29 12.84
N VAL A 219 -25.99 -8.33 12.32
CA VAL A 219 -26.90 -8.18 11.17
C VAL A 219 -28.13 -7.36 11.60
N PRO A 220 -28.52 -6.31 10.86
CA PRO A 220 -29.69 -5.50 11.17
C PRO A 220 -30.98 -6.33 11.19
N GLY A 221 -31.67 -6.28 12.32
CA GLY A 221 -32.95 -6.99 12.53
C GLY A 221 -32.81 -8.49 12.81
N ASP A 222 -31.61 -9.03 12.96
CA ASP A 222 -31.38 -10.43 13.30
C ASP A 222 -30.24 -10.59 14.34
N SER A 223 -30.61 -10.83 15.60
CA SER A 223 -29.66 -10.95 16.71
C SER A 223 -28.83 -12.23 16.70
N GLU A 224 -29.25 -13.24 15.89
CA GLU A 224 -28.60 -14.55 15.80
C GLU A 224 -27.43 -14.58 14.82
N HIS A 225 -27.26 -13.52 14.01
CA HIS A 225 -26.22 -13.45 13.00
C HIS A 225 -25.32 -12.24 13.16
N VAL A 226 -24.05 -12.42 12.79
CA VAL A 226 -23.09 -11.34 12.55
C VAL A 226 -22.70 -11.33 11.05
N MET A 227 -22.27 -10.17 10.57
CA MET A 227 -21.82 -10.01 9.19
C MET A 227 -20.56 -10.84 8.94
N TYR A 228 -20.46 -11.36 7.72
CA TYR A 228 -19.22 -11.96 7.22
C TYR A 228 -18.16 -10.88 7.05
N VAL A 229 -16.95 -11.18 7.47
CA VAL A 229 -15.84 -10.23 7.59
C VAL A 229 -15.57 -9.40 6.32
N TRP A 230 -15.65 -9.98 5.12
CA TRP A 230 -15.44 -9.23 3.89
C TRP A 230 -16.59 -8.27 3.55
N PHE A 231 -17.83 -8.60 3.92
CA PHE A 231 -18.96 -7.69 3.73
C PHE A 231 -18.89 -6.48 4.65
N ASP A 232 -18.37 -6.69 5.85
CA ASP A 232 -18.05 -5.67 6.84
C ASP A 232 -16.81 -4.87 6.41
N ALA A 233 -15.65 -5.53 6.33
CA ALA A 233 -14.37 -4.89 6.12
C ALA A 233 -14.29 -4.02 4.85
N LEU A 234 -14.89 -4.44 3.71
CA LEU A 234 -14.86 -3.65 2.48
C LEU A 234 -15.60 -2.31 2.60
N THR A 235 -16.55 -2.20 3.52
CA THR A 235 -17.26 -0.93 3.79
C THR A 235 -16.33 0.14 4.37
N ASN A 236 -15.13 -0.22 4.89
CA ASN A 236 -14.15 0.74 5.39
C ASN A 236 -13.80 1.84 4.37
N TYR A 237 -13.78 1.50 3.08
CA TYR A 237 -13.40 2.43 2.02
C TYR A 237 -14.31 3.66 1.92
N ILE A 238 -15.55 3.54 2.37
CA ILE A 238 -16.50 4.65 2.40
C ILE A 238 -16.78 5.14 3.83
N SER A 239 -16.78 4.26 4.82
CA SER A 239 -17.04 4.65 6.20
C SER A 239 -15.97 5.57 6.77
N THR A 240 -14.69 5.40 6.39
CA THR A 240 -13.60 6.31 6.76
C THR A 240 -13.84 7.75 6.30
N LEU A 241 -14.66 7.94 5.26
CA LEU A 241 -15.09 9.23 4.73
C LEU A 241 -16.37 9.75 5.42
N GLY A 242 -16.78 9.15 6.54
CA GLY A 242 -17.95 9.54 7.29
C GLY A 242 -19.28 9.07 6.71
N TRP A 243 -19.28 8.31 5.62
CA TRP A 243 -20.52 7.75 5.08
C TRP A 243 -21.19 6.81 6.10
N PRO A 244 -22.53 6.86 6.27
CA PRO A 244 -23.50 7.66 5.51
C PRO A 244 -23.81 9.04 6.10
N GLU A 245 -23.22 9.45 7.23
CA GLU A 245 -23.57 10.67 7.97
C GLU A 245 -22.91 11.92 7.34
N ASP A 246 -21.63 11.88 6.99
CA ASP A 246 -20.90 12.98 6.37
C ASP A 246 -20.91 12.84 4.84
N ILE A 247 -22.00 13.30 4.24
CA ILE A 247 -22.18 13.25 2.79
C ILE A 247 -21.21 14.18 2.06
N GLU A 248 -20.85 15.33 2.64
CA GLU A 248 -19.94 16.29 2.01
C GLU A 248 -18.54 15.70 1.82
N GLN A 249 -17.98 15.04 2.86
CA GLN A 249 -16.68 14.38 2.78
C GLN A 249 -16.71 13.17 1.85
N PHE A 250 -17.78 12.37 1.88
CA PHE A 250 -17.99 11.28 0.97
C PHE A 250 -18.05 11.75 -0.49
N GLU A 251 -18.83 12.80 -0.81
CA GLU A 251 -18.89 13.36 -2.16
C GLU A 251 -17.53 13.89 -2.61
N LYS A 252 -16.83 14.61 -1.72
CA LYS A 252 -15.52 15.18 -2.02
C LYS A 252 -14.49 14.15 -2.42
N TYR A 253 -14.36 13.04 -1.65
CA TYR A 253 -13.27 12.09 -1.83
C TYR A 253 -13.68 10.81 -2.54
N TRP A 254 -14.92 10.33 -2.37
CA TRP A 254 -15.37 9.13 -3.07
C TRP A 254 -15.93 9.43 -4.45
N VAL A 255 -16.85 10.40 -4.55
CA VAL A 255 -17.51 10.69 -5.82
C VAL A 255 -16.61 11.50 -6.76
N ASN A 256 -15.91 12.51 -6.23
CA ASN A 256 -15.12 13.46 -6.99
C ASN A 256 -13.59 13.30 -6.82
N GLY A 257 -13.13 12.47 -5.90
CA GLY A 257 -11.73 12.33 -5.49
C GLY A 257 -10.97 11.19 -6.15
N ASN A 258 -11.48 10.61 -7.24
CA ASN A 258 -10.84 9.49 -7.95
C ASN A 258 -10.40 8.36 -7.00
N PRO A 259 -11.31 7.68 -6.27
CA PRO A 259 -10.97 6.70 -5.26
C PRO A 259 -10.12 5.56 -5.84
N THR A 260 -8.86 5.55 -5.46
CA THR A 260 -7.83 4.61 -5.91
C THR A 260 -7.47 3.66 -4.78
N GLN A 261 -7.54 2.36 -5.04
CA GLN A 261 -7.29 1.32 -4.03
C GLN A 261 -6.04 0.51 -4.40
N TYR A 262 -5.05 0.51 -3.51
CA TYR A 262 -3.93 -0.42 -3.59
C TYR A 262 -4.29 -1.76 -2.98
N CYS A 263 -3.87 -2.86 -3.62
CA CYS A 263 -4.03 -4.20 -3.04
C CYS A 263 -2.96 -5.19 -3.53
N GLY A 264 -2.73 -6.23 -2.75
CA GLY A 264 -2.01 -7.42 -3.21
C GLY A 264 -2.85 -8.23 -4.23
N LYS A 265 -2.18 -9.01 -5.05
CA LYS A 265 -2.83 -9.80 -6.12
C LYS A 265 -3.87 -10.81 -5.61
N ASP A 266 -3.77 -11.27 -4.36
CA ASP A 266 -4.74 -12.14 -3.70
C ASP A 266 -6.06 -11.43 -3.37
N ASN A 267 -6.03 -10.10 -3.22
CA ASN A 267 -7.20 -9.28 -2.94
C ASN A 267 -7.88 -8.73 -4.21
N THR A 268 -7.33 -8.99 -5.40
CA THR A 268 -7.84 -8.42 -6.65
C THR A 268 -9.32 -8.76 -6.91
N ARG A 269 -9.74 -10.00 -6.62
CA ARG A 269 -11.15 -10.43 -6.80
C ARG A 269 -12.10 -9.73 -5.83
N PHE A 270 -11.64 -9.50 -4.59
CA PHE A 270 -12.45 -8.82 -3.58
C PHE A 270 -12.64 -7.34 -3.93
N GLN A 271 -11.60 -6.66 -4.35
CA GLN A 271 -11.67 -5.23 -4.65
C GLN A 271 -12.14 -4.94 -6.08
N GLY A 272 -11.64 -5.69 -7.05
CA GLY A 272 -11.94 -5.45 -8.46
C GLY A 272 -13.33 -5.95 -8.90
N ALA A 273 -13.91 -6.93 -8.22
CA ALA A 273 -15.20 -7.51 -8.59
C ALA A 273 -16.22 -7.49 -7.44
N MET A 274 -15.92 -8.11 -6.28
CA MET A 274 -16.90 -8.23 -5.18
C MET A 274 -17.32 -6.87 -4.65
N TRP A 275 -16.36 -6.01 -4.27
CA TRP A 275 -16.65 -4.67 -3.77
C TRP A 275 -17.41 -3.82 -4.78
N GLN A 276 -17.07 -3.92 -6.07
CA GLN A 276 -17.76 -3.19 -7.11
C GLN A 276 -19.23 -3.65 -7.27
N ALA A 277 -19.48 -4.95 -7.18
CA ALA A 277 -20.85 -5.49 -7.17
C ALA A 277 -21.63 -5.05 -5.92
N MET A 278 -20.99 -5.03 -4.75
CA MET A 278 -21.59 -4.57 -3.50
C MET A 278 -21.98 -3.09 -3.58
N LEU A 279 -21.14 -2.24 -4.13
CA LEU A 279 -21.43 -0.81 -4.37
C LEU A 279 -22.62 -0.65 -5.32
N MET A 280 -22.64 -1.39 -6.45
CA MET A 280 -23.78 -1.38 -7.38
C MET A 280 -25.07 -1.85 -6.70
N ALA A 281 -24.99 -2.84 -5.80
CA ALA A 281 -26.15 -3.35 -5.06
C ALA A 281 -26.68 -2.32 -4.04
N ALA A 282 -25.84 -1.44 -3.54
CA ALA A 282 -26.19 -0.35 -2.60
C ALA A 282 -26.58 0.96 -3.31
N ASP A 283 -26.61 0.99 -4.65
CA ASP A 283 -26.77 2.20 -5.48
C ASP A 283 -25.72 3.29 -5.15
N LEU A 284 -24.47 2.87 -4.96
CA LEU A 284 -23.32 3.75 -4.70
C LEU A 284 -22.35 3.76 -5.89
N PRO A 285 -21.63 4.86 -6.11
CA PRO A 285 -20.60 4.95 -7.15
C PRO A 285 -19.49 3.90 -6.94
N ASN A 286 -19.03 3.30 -8.04
CA ASN A 286 -17.89 2.41 -8.03
C ASN A 286 -16.56 3.14 -7.74
N SER A 287 -15.53 2.41 -7.33
CA SER A 287 -14.17 2.93 -7.23
C SER A 287 -13.68 3.42 -8.59
N TYR A 288 -12.78 4.38 -8.59
CA TYR A 288 -12.17 4.89 -9.82
C TYR A 288 -11.13 3.91 -10.38
N GLN A 289 -10.25 3.39 -9.49
CA GLN A 289 -9.13 2.56 -9.93
C GLN A 289 -8.65 1.58 -8.85
N ILE A 290 -8.20 0.40 -9.28
CA ILE A 290 -7.54 -0.60 -8.45
C ILE A 290 -6.10 -0.78 -8.94
N VAL A 291 -5.12 -0.61 -8.04
CA VAL A 291 -3.70 -0.83 -8.34
C VAL A 291 -3.23 -2.09 -7.64
N VAL A 292 -2.76 -3.06 -8.42
CA VAL A 292 -2.44 -4.40 -7.93
C VAL A 292 -0.94 -4.61 -7.84
N ASN A 293 -0.44 -4.86 -6.63
CA ASN A 293 0.95 -5.24 -6.39
C ASN A 293 1.19 -6.73 -6.61
N GLY A 294 2.37 -7.09 -7.11
CA GLY A 294 2.90 -8.45 -7.01
C GLY A 294 3.27 -8.80 -5.56
N PHE A 295 3.58 -10.06 -5.32
CA PHE A 295 4.06 -10.52 -4.02
C PHE A 295 5.56 -10.31 -3.85
N ILE A 296 5.96 -10.10 -2.61
CA ILE A 296 7.35 -10.33 -2.20
C ILE A 296 7.47 -11.82 -1.87
N THR A 297 8.37 -12.49 -2.60
CA THR A 297 8.66 -13.92 -2.43
C THR A 297 10.01 -14.09 -1.74
N GLY A 298 10.26 -15.27 -1.17
CA GLY A 298 11.60 -15.69 -0.79
C GLY A 298 12.42 -16.11 -2.02
N ASP A 299 13.55 -16.77 -1.75
CA ASP A 299 14.40 -17.35 -2.79
C ASP A 299 13.61 -18.26 -3.74
N PHE A 300 13.99 -18.27 -5.00
CA PHE A 300 13.39 -19.10 -6.06
C PHE A 300 11.88 -18.91 -6.27
N GLY A 301 11.34 -17.75 -5.88
CA GLY A 301 9.90 -17.45 -6.02
C GLY A 301 9.00 -18.14 -5.00
N ILE A 302 9.57 -18.76 -3.97
CA ILE A 302 8.82 -19.44 -2.92
C ILE A 302 8.07 -18.41 -2.07
N ARG A 303 6.76 -18.60 -1.88
CA ARG A 303 5.95 -17.72 -1.02
C ARG A 303 6.52 -17.70 0.40
N MET A 304 6.67 -16.51 0.96
CA MET A 304 7.04 -16.38 2.38
C MET A 304 5.92 -16.90 3.27
N SER A 305 6.26 -17.78 4.20
CA SER A 305 5.33 -18.27 5.22
C SER A 305 6.03 -18.56 6.54
N LYS A 306 5.31 -18.42 7.65
CA LYS A 306 5.82 -18.74 8.98
C LYS A 306 6.20 -20.23 9.09
N THR A 307 5.47 -21.10 8.41
CA THR A 307 5.70 -22.54 8.40
C THR A 307 7.04 -22.90 7.73
N ILE A 308 7.43 -22.16 6.68
CA ILE A 308 8.72 -22.35 5.98
C ILE A 308 9.85 -21.63 6.72
N GLY A 309 9.53 -20.68 7.62
CA GLY A 309 10.54 -19.94 8.39
C GLY A 309 11.29 -18.87 7.58
N ASN A 310 10.76 -18.48 6.41
CA ASN A 310 11.38 -17.51 5.50
C ASN A 310 10.71 -16.12 5.52
N VAL A 311 9.89 -15.85 6.53
CA VAL A 311 9.25 -14.52 6.71
C VAL A 311 10.26 -13.53 7.22
N VAL A 312 10.38 -12.40 6.53
CA VAL A 312 11.24 -11.28 6.94
C VAL A 312 10.42 -10.29 7.77
N ASP A 313 10.89 -10.03 8.99
CA ASP A 313 10.34 -8.96 9.82
C ASP A 313 10.94 -7.61 9.37
N PRO A 314 10.15 -6.67 8.90
CA PRO A 314 10.65 -5.37 8.48
C PRO A 314 11.30 -4.56 9.61
N ARG A 315 11.02 -4.89 10.89
CA ARG A 315 11.66 -4.24 12.05
C ARG A 315 13.15 -4.50 12.10
N ASP A 316 13.58 -5.72 11.77
CA ASP A 316 15.01 -6.06 11.77
C ASP A 316 15.76 -5.25 10.71
N ILE A 317 15.14 -5.07 9.55
CA ILE A 317 15.69 -4.23 8.47
C ILE A 317 15.78 -2.77 8.91
N VAL A 318 14.71 -2.22 9.48
CA VAL A 318 14.72 -0.80 9.90
C VAL A 318 15.70 -0.55 11.04
N ASN A 319 15.80 -1.46 12.01
CA ASN A 319 16.74 -1.33 13.12
C ASN A 319 18.20 -1.35 12.66
N GLU A 320 18.52 -2.14 11.64
CA GLU A 320 19.88 -2.26 11.13
C GLU A 320 20.24 -1.22 10.08
N TYR A 321 19.32 -0.89 9.16
CA TYR A 321 19.59 -0.08 7.97
C TYR A 321 18.87 1.27 7.95
N GLY A 322 17.84 1.43 8.76
CA GLY A 322 16.98 2.62 8.79
C GLY A 322 15.77 2.54 7.87
N THR A 323 14.78 3.40 8.16
CA THR A 323 13.49 3.48 7.44
C THR A 323 13.67 3.72 5.94
N ASP A 324 14.50 4.70 5.56
CA ASP A 324 14.67 5.06 4.15
C ASP A 324 15.38 3.95 3.34
N ALA A 325 16.19 3.12 3.99
CA ALA A 325 16.79 1.96 3.33
C ALA A 325 15.75 0.89 3.01
N LEU A 326 14.79 0.63 3.92
CA LEU A 326 13.65 -0.24 3.64
C LEU A 326 12.80 0.32 2.49
N ARG A 327 12.44 1.61 2.55
CA ARG A 327 11.66 2.29 1.50
C ARG A 327 12.36 2.20 0.14
N TYR A 328 13.66 2.49 0.11
CA TYR A 328 14.47 2.37 -1.12
C TYR A 328 14.36 0.99 -1.76
N PHE A 329 14.54 -0.06 -0.97
CA PHE A 329 14.45 -1.42 -1.50
C PHE A 329 13.06 -1.74 -2.02
N LEU A 330 12.01 -1.46 -1.24
CA LEU A 330 10.61 -1.75 -1.59
C LEU A 330 10.14 -0.99 -2.84
N LEU A 331 10.64 0.22 -3.04
CA LEU A 331 10.22 1.07 -4.16
C LEU A 331 11.05 0.86 -5.42
N ARG A 332 12.34 0.49 -5.30
CA ARG A 332 13.25 0.36 -6.43
C ARG A 332 13.51 -1.07 -6.85
N GLU A 333 13.81 -1.94 -5.89
CA GLU A 333 14.28 -3.30 -6.16
C GLU A 333 13.13 -4.32 -6.31
N VAL A 334 11.92 -3.94 -5.87
CA VAL A 334 10.70 -4.71 -6.02
C VAL A 334 9.91 -4.15 -7.20
N SER A 335 9.60 -4.99 -8.19
CA SER A 335 8.79 -4.60 -9.37
C SER A 335 7.48 -3.95 -8.95
N SER A 336 7.04 -2.92 -9.68
CA SER A 336 5.77 -2.23 -9.38
C SER A 336 4.56 -3.16 -9.42
N PHE A 337 4.58 -4.22 -10.26
CA PHE A 337 3.38 -5.02 -10.55
C PHE A 337 3.61 -6.53 -10.48
N GLU A 338 4.86 -7.00 -10.63
CA GLU A 338 5.20 -8.42 -10.67
C GLU A 338 5.78 -8.91 -9.35
N ASP A 339 5.76 -10.23 -9.15
CA ASP A 339 6.38 -10.85 -7.99
C ASP A 339 7.89 -10.59 -8.01
N SER A 340 8.46 -10.33 -6.84
CA SER A 340 9.88 -10.06 -6.70
C SER A 340 10.47 -10.79 -5.50
N PRO A 341 11.67 -11.41 -5.64
CA PRO A 341 12.32 -12.06 -4.53
C PRO A 341 12.93 -11.04 -3.56
N PHE A 342 12.86 -11.36 -2.28
CA PHE A 342 13.57 -10.69 -1.21
C PHE A 342 14.53 -11.65 -0.53
N THR A 343 15.81 -11.27 -0.44
CA THR A 343 16.80 -11.90 0.44
C THR A 343 17.57 -10.80 1.17
N ILE A 344 18.12 -11.13 2.34
CA ILE A 344 18.97 -10.19 3.09
C ILE A 344 20.22 -9.83 2.28
N GLU A 345 20.78 -10.79 1.54
CA GLU A 345 21.93 -10.53 0.68
C GLU A 345 21.59 -9.55 -0.45
N ARG A 346 20.46 -9.75 -1.14
CA ARG A 346 19.98 -8.82 -2.18
C ARG A 346 19.73 -7.43 -1.61
N PHE A 347 19.11 -7.35 -0.43
CA PHE A 347 18.87 -6.09 0.27
C PHE A 347 20.19 -5.37 0.57
N LYS A 348 21.15 -6.06 1.17
CA LYS A 348 22.46 -5.55 1.53
C LYS A 348 23.24 -5.06 0.29
N ASN A 349 23.21 -5.83 -0.79
CA ASN A 349 23.85 -5.46 -2.07
C ASN A 349 23.23 -4.19 -2.65
N ALA A 350 21.90 -4.08 -2.68
CA ALA A 350 21.19 -2.90 -3.14
C ALA A 350 21.47 -1.67 -2.27
N TYR A 351 21.45 -1.83 -0.94
CA TYR A 351 21.82 -0.79 0.02
C TYR A 351 23.24 -0.27 -0.21
N ASN A 352 24.22 -1.18 -0.27
CA ASN A 352 25.61 -0.80 -0.45
C ASN A 352 25.89 -0.13 -1.80
N SER A 353 25.32 -0.66 -2.89
CA SER A 353 25.55 -0.11 -4.24
C SER A 353 24.77 1.19 -4.46
N GLY A 354 23.49 1.21 -4.12
CA GLY A 354 22.62 2.33 -4.44
C GLY A 354 22.64 3.47 -3.43
N LEU A 355 22.67 3.15 -2.14
CA LEU A 355 22.62 4.18 -1.08
C LEU A 355 24.03 4.56 -0.60
N ALA A 356 24.84 3.62 -0.10
CA ALA A 356 26.13 3.97 0.48
C ALA A 356 27.12 4.46 -0.58
N ASN A 357 27.39 3.67 -1.62
CA ASN A 357 28.34 4.00 -2.68
C ASN A 357 27.74 4.94 -3.76
N GLY A 358 26.42 4.90 -3.97
CA GLY A 358 25.71 5.77 -4.91
C GLY A 358 25.41 7.14 -4.31
N LEU A 359 24.19 7.31 -3.79
CA LEU A 359 23.68 8.60 -3.29
C LEU A 359 24.57 9.20 -2.18
N GLY A 360 24.92 8.41 -1.17
CA GLY A 360 25.68 8.89 -0.01
C GLY A 360 27.09 9.42 -0.39
N ASN A 361 27.79 8.67 -1.24
CA ASN A 361 29.10 9.09 -1.73
C ASN A 361 29.01 10.34 -2.63
N LEU A 362 28.03 10.39 -3.55
CA LEU A 362 27.80 11.55 -4.42
C LEU A 362 27.56 12.82 -3.60
N VAL A 363 26.63 12.75 -2.62
CA VAL A 363 26.35 13.90 -1.72
C VAL A 363 27.60 14.35 -0.97
N SER A 364 28.36 13.40 -0.40
CA SER A 364 29.58 13.73 0.32
C SER A 364 30.63 14.44 -0.56
N ARG A 365 30.81 13.98 -1.80
CA ARG A 365 31.75 14.57 -2.77
C ARG A 365 31.31 15.98 -3.19
N ILE A 366 30.04 16.15 -3.57
CA ILE A 366 29.52 17.47 -4.01
C ILE A 366 29.57 18.47 -2.86
N MET A 367 29.04 18.09 -1.68
CA MET A 367 29.03 19.00 -0.54
C MET A 367 30.45 19.36 -0.04
N THR A 368 31.40 18.44 -0.12
CA THR A 368 32.81 18.73 0.21
C THR A 368 33.39 19.78 -0.74
N MET A 369 33.14 19.67 -2.05
CA MET A 369 33.60 20.69 -3.01
C MET A 369 32.87 22.01 -2.81
N ALA A 370 31.55 21.99 -2.61
CA ALA A 370 30.75 23.19 -2.39
C ALA A 370 31.21 24.00 -1.17
N VAL A 371 31.48 23.32 -0.05
CA VAL A 371 32.01 23.96 1.17
C VAL A 371 33.41 24.49 0.95
N ASN A 372 34.32 23.67 0.39
CA ASN A 372 35.73 24.04 0.23
C ASN A 372 35.92 25.22 -0.77
N TYR A 373 35.06 25.35 -1.78
CA TYR A 373 35.14 26.40 -2.80
C TYR A 373 34.18 27.56 -2.49
N ASN A 374 33.44 27.48 -1.36
CA ASN A 374 32.44 28.46 -0.94
C ASN A 374 31.34 28.70 -2.01
N VAL A 375 30.95 27.63 -2.72
CA VAL A 375 29.87 27.65 -3.70
C VAL A 375 28.54 27.36 -2.98
N LYS A 376 27.53 28.20 -3.24
CA LYS A 376 26.17 28.04 -2.67
C LYS A 376 25.13 28.25 -3.75
N LEU A 377 23.96 27.64 -3.60
CA LEU A 377 22.80 27.96 -4.43
C LEU A 377 22.29 29.36 -4.12
N LEU A 378 21.75 30.02 -5.12
CA LEU A 378 21.04 31.28 -4.98
C LEU A 378 19.67 31.05 -4.33
N GLU A 379 19.13 32.05 -3.63
CA GLU A 379 17.79 31.93 -3.01
C GLU A 379 16.71 31.49 -4.02
N LYS A 380 16.72 32.08 -5.23
CA LYS A 380 15.81 31.71 -6.31
C LYS A 380 15.88 30.22 -6.72
N ASP A 381 17.07 29.58 -6.57
CA ASP A 381 17.23 28.17 -6.93
C ASP A 381 16.70 27.26 -5.82
N LEU A 382 16.69 27.73 -4.56
CA LEU A 382 16.09 27.04 -3.43
C LEU A 382 14.54 27.09 -3.45
N GLU A 383 13.96 27.97 -4.29
CA GLU A 383 12.52 28.04 -4.54
C GLU A 383 12.05 27.02 -5.59
N MET A 384 12.99 26.31 -6.25
CA MET A 384 12.66 25.21 -7.17
C MET A 384 11.75 24.18 -6.46
N LYS A 385 10.62 23.82 -7.08
CA LYS A 385 9.72 22.85 -6.50
C LYS A 385 10.14 21.42 -6.79
N TYR A 386 10.46 21.11 -8.05
CA TYR A 386 10.93 19.79 -8.52
C TYR A 386 11.18 19.83 -10.03
N PHE A 387 11.86 18.83 -10.57
CA PHE A 387 11.91 18.64 -12.04
C PHE A 387 10.63 17.92 -12.49
N THR A 388 9.74 18.63 -13.18
CA THR A 388 8.45 18.11 -13.65
C THR A 388 8.58 16.81 -14.44
N ASN A 389 9.60 16.70 -15.28
CA ASN A 389 9.81 15.50 -16.11
C ASN A 389 10.13 14.22 -15.31
N LEU A 390 10.53 14.34 -14.04
CA LEU A 390 10.83 13.18 -13.22
C LEU A 390 9.59 12.54 -12.59
N ILE A 391 8.51 13.31 -12.39
CA ILE A 391 7.35 12.84 -11.62
C ILE A 391 6.21 12.27 -12.48
N GLU A 392 6.26 12.44 -13.82
CA GLU A 392 5.21 11.95 -14.72
C GLU A 392 4.99 10.43 -14.67
N ASP A 393 6.06 9.66 -14.40
CA ASP A 393 5.97 8.20 -14.29
C ASP A 393 5.04 7.75 -13.13
N LEU A 394 4.85 8.59 -12.11
CA LEU A 394 3.98 8.28 -10.98
C LEU A 394 2.48 8.36 -11.33
N GLU A 395 2.10 9.01 -12.43
CA GLU A 395 0.70 8.99 -12.91
C GLU A 395 0.28 7.59 -13.39
N SER A 396 1.21 6.78 -13.84
CA SER A 396 0.97 5.38 -14.23
C SER A 396 1.17 4.38 -13.09
N PHE A 397 1.45 4.86 -11.86
CA PHE A 397 1.80 4.04 -10.69
C PHE A 397 3.07 3.19 -10.86
N ASP A 398 3.89 3.46 -11.88
CA ASP A 398 5.17 2.78 -12.07
C ASP A 398 6.29 3.46 -11.25
N ILE A 399 6.25 3.21 -9.94
CA ILE A 399 7.20 3.78 -8.99
C ILE A 399 8.62 3.31 -9.30
N SER A 400 8.79 2.06 -9.75
CA SER A 400 10.12 1.52 -10.09
C SER A 400 10.77 2.30 -11.23
N LYS A 401 10.00 2.71 -12.24
CA LYS A 401 10.49 3.53 -13.34
C LYS A 401 10.91 4.91 -12.86
N PHE A 402 10.06 5.56 -12.06
CA PHE A 402 10.36 6.86 -11.46
C PHE A 402 11.68 6.86 -10.67
N ILE A 403 11.84 5.90 -9.75
CA ILE A 403 13.04 5.86 -8.92
C ILE A 403 14.31 5.49 -9.72
N ASN A 404 14.18 4.64 -10.76
CA ASN A 404 15.30 4.36 -11.65
C ASN A 404 15.76 5.60 -12.43
N ASN A 405 14.85 6.47 -12.86
CA ASN A 405 15.18 7.74 -13.49
C ASN A 405 15.94 8.67 -12.52
N ILE A 406 15.60 8.69 -11.23
CA ILE A 406 16.38 9.42 -10.21
C ILE A 406 17.80 8.86 -10.13
N TRP A 407 17.96 7.52 -10.08
CA TRP A 407 19.29 6.90 -9.98
C TRP A 407 20.13 7.08 -11.24
N LEU A 408 19.51 7.18 -12.42
CA LEU A 408 20.20 7.60 -13.65
C LEU A 408 20.75 9.03 -13.51
N ASN A 409 19.98 9.97 -12.98
CA ASN A 409 20.47 11.33 -12.74
C ASN A 409 21.61 11.37 -11.71
N ILE A 410 21.56 10.57 -10.64
CA ILE A 410 22.66 10.41 -9.67
C ILE A 410 23.93 9.93 -10.39
N LYS A 411 23.79 8.93 -11.26
CA LYS A 411 24.91 8.42 -12.07
C LYS A 411 25.48 9.48 -13.02
N HIS A 412 24.63 10.26 -13.68
CA HIS A 412 25.07 11.35 -14.55
C HIS A 412 25.88 12.41 -13.79
N LEU A 413 25.50 12.74 -12.56
CA LEU A 413 26.29 13.69 -11.75
C LEU A 413 27.66 13.11 -11.35
N ASP A 414 27.73 11.82 -11.04
CA ASP A 414 29.01 11.16 -10.77
C ASP A 414 29.92 11.13 -12.01
N GLU A 415 29.38 10.80 -13.18
CA GLU A 415 30.08 10.87 -14.48
C GLU A 415 30.53 12.29 -14.81
N TYR A 416 29.71 13.31 -14.51
CA TYR A 416 30.07 14.71 -14.68
C TYR A 416 31.31 15.10 -13.83
N ILE A 417 31.34 14.66 -12.55
CA ILE A 417 32.49 14.88 -11.67
C ILE A 417 33.76 14.23 -12.23
N GLN A 418 33.65 13.01 -12.76
CA GLN A 418 34.79 12.29 -13.34
C GLN A 418 35.31 12.94 -14.61
N LYS A 419 34.40 13.40 -15.50
CA LYS A 419 34.76 14.02 -16.78
C LYS A 419 35.34 15.40 -16.63
N ASN A 420 34.77 16.25 -15.77
CA ASN A 420 35.17 17.66 -15.62
C ASN A 420 36.22 17.90 -14.56
N GLU A 421 36.44 16.93 -13.67
CA GLU A 421 37.44 16.93 -12.60
C GLU A 421 37.55 18.27 -11.82
N PRO A 422 36.42 18.83 -11.30
CA PRO A 422 36.41 20.13 -10.65
C PRO A 422 37.42 20.22 -9.49
N PHE A 423 37.72 19.08 -8.84
CA PHE A 423 38.74 18.98 -7.77
C PHE A 423 40.17 19.15 -8.27
N LYS A 424 40.47 18.96 -9.55
CA LYS A 424 41.74 19.29 -10.17
C LYS A 424 41.70 20.70 -10.77
N LYS A 425 40.60 21.02 -11.46
CA LYS A 425 40.34 22.27 -12.19
C LYS A 425 40.46 23.49 -11.25
N ILE A 426 40.06 23.40 -9.98
CA ILE A 426 40.10 24.47 -8.99
C ILE A 426 41.54 25.08 -8.81
N LYS A 427 42.57 24.29 -9.07
CA LYS A 427 43.97 24.72 -8.97
C LYS A 427 44.45 25.50 -10.20
N ILE A 428 43.77 25.38 -11.32
CA ILE A 428 44.17 25.93 -12.62
C ILE A 428 43.23 27.07 -13.04
N ASN A 429 41.91 26.82 -12.97
CA ASN A 429 40.86 27.76 -13.31
C ASN A 429 39.77 27.71 -12.26
N LYS A 430 39.87 28.57 -11.26
CA LYS A 430 38.95 28.63 -10.12
C LYS A 430 37.52 28.92 -10.55
N GLU A 431 37.30 29.89 -11.44
CA GLU A 431 35.96 30.31 -11.87
C GLU A 431 35.20 29.16 -12.57
N GLU A 432 35.89 28.42 -13.42
CA GLU A 432 35.27 27.28 -14.13
C GLU A 432 34.98 26.12 -13.19
N ALA A 433 35.85 25.84 -12.21
CA ALA A 433 35.61 24.83 -11.20
C ALA A 433 34.41 25.19 -10.29
N GLU A 434 34.24 26.47 -9.93
CA GLU A 434 33.11 26.96 -9.17
C GLU A 434 31.78 26.81 -9.97
N LYS A 435 31.80 27.07 -11.28
CA LYS A 435 30.66 26.82 -12.18
C LYS A 435 30.30 25.34 -12.23
N ASP A 436 31.29 24.45 -12.34
CA ASP A 436 31.04 22.99 -12.33
C ASP A 436 30.37 22.54 -11.01
N VAL A 437 30.89 23.04 -9.87
CA VAL A 437 30.34 22.69 -8.55
C VAL A 437 28.95 23.27 -8.36
N TYR A 438 28.69 24.48 -8.84
CA TYR A 438 27.35 25.07 -8.84
C TYR A 438 26.35 24.23 -9.64
N TYR A 439 26.73 23.79 -10.84
CA TYR A 439 25.94 22.87 -11.66
C TYR A 439 25.59 21.58 -10.92
N LEU A 440 26.59 20.96 -10.30
CA LEU A 440 26.42 19.73 -9.52
C LEU A 440 25.47 19.94 -8.32
N LEU A 441 25.63 21.04 -7.60
CA LEU A 441 24.81 21.36 -6.42
C LEU A 441 23.35 21.66 -6.82
N TYR A 442 23.15 22.38 -7.92
CA TYR A 442 21.82 22.69 -8.46
C TYR A 442 21.05 21.42 -8.85
N HIS A 443 21.68 20.55 -9.62
CA HIS A 443 21.05 19.28 -10.02
C HIS A 443 20.87 18.31 -8.86
N LEU A 444 21.81 18.26 -7.92
CA LEU A 444 21.65 17.50 -6.68
C LEU A 444 20.43 17.96 -5.90
N TYR A 445 20.22 19.27 -5.78
CA TYR A 445 19.06 19.81 -5.08
C TYR A 445 17.74 19.37 -5.72
N GLY A 446 17.64 19.42 -7.05
CA GLY A 446 16.45 18.92 -7.77
C GLY A 446 16.20 17.42 -7.57
N ILE A 447 17.26 16.60 -7.57
CA ILE A 447 17.17 15.16 -7.24
C ILE A 447 16.63 14.97 -5.82
N VAL A 448 17.16 15.74 -4.86
CA VAL A 448 16.80 15.63 -3.44
C VAL A 448 15.33 16.00 -3.20
N LEU A 449 14.80 16.98 -3.91
CA LEU A 449 13.37 17.31 -3.86
C LEU A 449 12.49 16.14 -4.37
N ALA A 450 12.90 15.46 -5.43
CA ALA A 450 12.20 14.28 -5.91
C ALA A 450 12.30 13.10 -4.93
N LEU A 451 13.43 12.97 -4.21
CA LEU A 451 13.61 11.95 -3.17
C LEU A 451 12.68 12.13 -1.96
N GLU A 452 12.10 13.30 -1.73
CA GLU A 452 11.16 13.55 -0.63
C GLU A 452 9.94 12.62 -0.69
N LEU A 453 9.52 12.23 -1.89
CA LEU A 453 8.44 11.28 -2.11
C LEU A 453 8.79 9.85 -1.67
N LEU A 454 10.06 9.50 -1.74
CA LEU A 454 10.57 8.14 -1.60
C LEU A 454 11.30 7.93 -0.27
N LEU A 455 12.24 8.82 0.04
CA LEU A 455 13.21 8.77 1.13
C LEU A 455 13.15 10.08 1.93
N PRO A 456 12.04 10.34 2.64
CA PRO A 456 11.79 11.67 3.25
C PRO A 456 12.84 12.09 4.27
N GLU A 457 13.33 11.17 5.10
CA GLU A 457 14.35 11.52 6.08
C GLU A 457 15.68 11.88 5.42
N THR A 458 16.09 11.13 4.40
CA THR A 458 17.33 11.38 3.65
C THR A 458 17.24 12.68 2.88
N SER A 459 16.10 12.93 2.20
CA SER A 459 15.84 14.18 1.51
C SER A 459 15.98 15.37 2.45
N ASN A 460 15.31 15.36 3.60
CA ASN A 460 15.39 16.42 4.59
C ASN A 460 16.82 16.68 5.09
N LYS A 461 17.58 15.60 5.37
CA LYS A 461 18.99 15.72 5.78
C LYS A 461 19.84 16.40 4.71
N ILE A 462 19.71 16.00 3.44
CA ILE A 462 20.49 16.57 2.35
C ILE A 462 20.06 18.00 2.05
N GLN A 463 18.75 18.32 2.03
CA GLN A 463 18.27 19.69 1.87
C GLN A 463 18.88 20.63 2.93
N LYS A 464 18.93 20.18 4.18
CA LYS A 464 19.54 20.95 5.27
C LYS A 464 21.04 21.20 5.02
N LEU A 465 21.79 20.16 4.60
CA LEU A 465 23.21 20.31 4.26
C LEU A 465 23.43 21.33 3.14
N ILE A 466 22.61 21.30 2.09
CA ILE A 466 22.70 22.25 0.98
C ILE A 466 22.38 23.68 1.43
N LYS A 467 21.27 23.89 2.16
CA LYS A 467 20.84 25.20 2.66
C LYS A 467 21.87 25.82 3.62
N GLU A 468 22.45 25.03 4.50
CA GLU A 468 23.46 25.46 5.45
C GLU A 468 24.91 25.51 4.87
N ASN A 469 25.06 25.03 3.62
CA ASN A 469 26.36 24.82 2.98
C ASN A 469 27.34 24.06 3.89
N LYS A 470 26.94 22.90 4.39
CA LYS A 470 27.72 22.04 5.28
C LYS A 470 27.92 20.66 4.63
N LYS A 471 29.11 20.11 4.85
CA LYS A 471 29.36 18.70 4.50
C LYS A 471 28.79 17.76 5.57
N PRO A 472 28.44 16.52 5.24
CA PRO A 472 28.02 15.53 6.22
C PRO A 472 29.19 15.27 7.22
N GLU A 473 28.89 15.27 8.51
CA GLU A 473 29.87 14.92 9.56
C GLU A 473 30.22 13.42 9.54
N LYS A 474 29.24 12.59 9.15
CA LYS A 474 29.35 11.14 8.96
C LYS A 474 28.75 10.76 7.64
N PRO A 475 29.13 9.62 7.01
CA PRO A 475 28.43 9.12 5.83
C PRO A 475 26.92 9.02 6.07
N LEU A 476 26.11 9.46 5.09
CA LEU A 476 24.64 9.36 5.17
C LEU A 476 24.19 7.91 5.32
N PHE A 477 24.91 7.01 4.68
CA PHE A 477 24.71 5.58 4.73
C PHE A 477 26.04 4.88 4.97
N LEU A 478 26.18 4.20 6.11
CA LEU A 478 27.37 3.42 6.41
C LEU A 478 27.35 2.11 5.63
N ARG A 479 28.42 1.82 4.91
CA ARG A 479 28.56 0.53 4.21
C ARG A 479 28.45 -0.62 5.20
N LYS A 480 27.73 -1.67 4.82
CA LYS A 480 27.56 -2.90 5.61
C LYS A 480 28.42 -4.03 5.02
N GLU A 481 29.08 -4.78 5.89
CA GLU A 481 29.94 -5.91 5.53
C GLU A 481 29.15 -7.20 5.26
#